data_b0b160462fab8b121edb66aa0c401adf
#
_entry.id   b0b160462fab8b121edb66aa0c401adf
#
_cell.length_a   1.000
_cell.length_b   1.000
_cell.length_c   1.000
_cell.angle_alpha   90.00
_cell.angle_beta   90.00
_cell.angle_gamma   90.00
#
_symmetry.space_group_name_H-M   'P 1'
#
loop_
_entity.id
_entity.type
_entity.pdbx_description
1 polymer ?
#
loop_
_entity_poly.entity_id
_entity_poly.type
_entity_poly.pdbx_seq_one_letter_code
_entity_poly.pdbx_strand_id
1 'polypeptide(L)' 'LEGKAQVIKTGIVINQYPNGVDFGNGNKAYFLIGIAGKNNEHVDLIANIADIIEDEDRVLELAKVTDREEIFRVFSL' A
#
# COMPACT_ATOMS: atom_id res chain seq x y z
N LEU A 1 6.72 -5.88 14.53
CA LEU A 1 5.88 -5.21 13.54
C LEU A 1 4.80 -6.15 13.05
N GLU A 2 3.56 -5.71 13.17
CA GLU A 2 2.41 -6.53 12.81
C GLU A 2 1.87 -6.16 11.43
N GLY A 3 2.74 -6.20 10.46
CA GLY A 3 2.35 -5.94 9.09
C GLY A 3 1.88 -7.20 8.38
N LYS A 4 1.00 -7.03 7.40
CA LYS A 4 0.56 -8.10 6.51
C LYS A 4 1.03 -7.78 5.10
N ALA A 5 1.75 -8.72 4.50
CA ALA A 5 2.26 -8.58 3.15
C ALA A 5 1.32 -9.22 2.15
N GLN A 6 1.13 -8.58 1.02
CA GLN A 6 0.34 -9.12 -0.08
C GLN A 6 0.99 -8.77 -1.41
N VAL A 7 1.14 -9.77 -2.27
CA VAL A 7 1.59 -9.55 -3.64
C VAL A 7 0.40 -9.06 -4.46
N ILE A 8 0.50 -7.85 -4.99
CA ILE A 8 -0.54 -7.27 -5.83
C ILE A 8 -0.34 -7.64 -7.28
N LYS A 9 0.92 -7.66 -7.70
CA LYS A 9 1.32 -8.01 -9.06
C LYS A 9 2.76 -8.49 -8.99
N THR A 10 3.20 -9.26 -9.97
CA THR A 10 4.61 -9.66 -10.03
C THR A 10 5.50 -8.42 -9.93
N GLY A 11 6.36 -8.39 -8.94
CA GLY A 11 7.24 -7.24 -8.67
C GLY A 11 6.66 -6.16 -7.78
N ILE A 12 5.43 -6.30 -7.28
CA ILE A 12 4.84 -5.33 -6.35
C ILE A 12 4.26 -6.03 -5.15
N VAL A 13 4.75 -5.65 -3.97
CA VAL A 13 4.29 -6.16 -2.68
C VAL A 13 3.82 -4.99 -1.85
N ILE A 14 2.65 -5.11 -1.24
CA ILE A 14 2.13 -4.12 -0.30
C ILE A 14 2.12 -4.73 1.10
N ASN A 15 2.77 -4.05 2.04
CA ASN A 15 2.70 -4.38 3.46
C ASN A 15 1.76 -3.41 4.14
N GLN A 16 0.77 -3.94 4.84
CA GLN A 16 -0.27 -3.19 5.52
C GLN A 16 -0.01 -3.19 7.03
N TYR A 17 -0.04 -2.00 7.63
CA TYR A 17 0.15 -1.82 9.07
C TYR A 17 -1.07 -1.06 9.63
N PRO A 18 -2.05 -1.78 10.20
CA PRO A 18 -3.31 -1.16 10.65
C PRO A 18 -3.13 -0.04 11.66
N ASN A 19 -2.13 -0.14 12.51
CA ASN A 19 -1.86 0.85 13.55
C ASN A 19 -0.74 1.82 13.18
N GLY A 20 -0.18 1.64 12.01
CA GLY A 20 0.92 2.45 11.54
C GLY A 20 2.27 2.06 12.11
N VAL A 21 3.31 2.48 11.45
CA VAL A 21 4.70 2.33 11.90
C VAL A 21 5.30 3.73 11.97
N ASP A 22 5.80 4.10 13.14
CA ASP A 22 6.42 5.41 13.33
C ASP A 22 7.84 5.37 12.73
N PHE A 23 8.09 6.25 11.78
CA PHE A 23 9.41 6.34 11.16
C PHE A 23 10.13 7.66 11.48
N GLY A 24 9.69 8.35 12.54
CA GLY A 24 10.34 9.54 13.05
C GLY A 24 9.45 10.78 13.04
N ASN A 25 9.69 11.69 14.00
CA ASN A 25 9.00 12.98 14.11
C ASN A 25 7.46 12.87 14.19
N GLY A 26 6.95 11.76 14.71
CA GLY A 26 5.51 11.54 14.79
C GLY A 26 4.85 11.14 13.48
N ASN A 27 5.63 10.92 12.44
CA ASN A 27 5.10 10.47 11.16
C ASN A 27 4.89 8.96 11.16
N LYS A 28 3.74 8.51 10.67
CA LYS A 28 3.41 7.09 10.60
C LYS A 28 3.19 6.64 9.17
N ALA A 29 3.71 5.46 8.84
CA ALA A 29 3.41 4.78 7.59
C ALA A 29 2.40 3.67 7.87
N TYR A 30 1.36 3.59 7.07
CA TYR A 30 0.33 2.53 7.16
C TYR A 30 0.52 1.49 6.07
N PHE A 31 1.22 1.83 5.02
CA PHE A 31 1.56 0.92 3.94
C PHE A 31 3.01 1.09 3.53
N LEU A 32 3.69 -0.03 3.32
CA LEU A 32 4.99 -0.05 2.69
C LEU A 32 4.87 -0.80 1.38
N ILE A 33 5.32 -0.18 0.31
CA ILE A 33 5.17 -0.72 -1.03
C ILE A 33 6.53 -1.01 -1.62
N GLY A 34 6.81 -2.29 -1.83
CA GLY A 34 8.02 -2.73 -2.48
C GLY A 34 7.78 -2.93 -3.98
N ILE A 35 8.64 -2.35 -4.79
CA ILE A 35 8.51 -2.40 -6.23
C ILE A 35 9.82 -2.93 -6.84
N ALA A 36 9.70 -3.98 -7.65
CA ALA A 36 10.80 -4.52 -8.42
C ALA A 36 10.36 -4.68 -9.87
N GLY A 37 11.22 -4.34 -10.80
CA GLY A 37 10.92 -4.43 -12.23
C GLY A 37 11.63 -3.37 -13.01
N LYS A 38 11.39 -3.36 -14.32
CA LYS A 38 11.97 -2.35 -15.21
C LYS A 38 11.15 -1.05 -15.14
N ASN A 39 11.77 0.04 -15.61
CA ASN A 39 11.27 1.39 -15.42
C ASN A 39 9.82 1.63 -15.83
N ASN A 40 9.31 0.94 -16.83
CA ASN A 40 7.97 1.21 -17.37
C ASN A 40 6.94 0.12 -17.08
N GLU A 41 7.31 -0.90 -16.31
CA GLU A 41 6.43 -2.06 -16.15
C GLU A 41 5.19 -1.79 -15.32
N HIS A 42 5.25 -0.84 -14.39
CA HIS A 42 4.19 -0.64 -13.40
C HIS A 42 3.68 0.80 -13.34
N VAL A 43 3.84 1.55 -14.44
CA VAL A 43 3.51 2.99 -14.44
C VAL A 43 2.04 3.22 -14.07
N ASP A 44 1.12 2.50 -14.68
CA ASP A 44 -0.31 2.67 -14.42
C ASP A 44 -0.67 2.29 -12.99
N LEU A 45 -0.10 1.20 -12.50
CA LEU A 45 -0.35 0.73 -11.15
C LEU A 45 0.23 1.68 -10.10
N ILE A 46 1.43 2.19 -10.34
CA ILE A 46 2.05 3.17 -9.44
C ILE A 46 1.23 4.46 -9.40
N ALA A 47 0.73 4.90 -10.54
CA ALA A 47 -0.14 6.09 -10.60
C ALA A 47 -1.43 5.88 -9.80
N ASN A 48 -2.04 4.71 -9.88
CA ASN A 48 -3.23 4.39 -9.10
C ASN A 48 -2.94 4.38 -7.61
N ILE A 49 -1.81 3.80 -7.21
CA ILE A 49 -1.39 3.79 -5.81
C ILE A 49 -1.17 5.21 -5.31
N ALA A 50 -0.51 6.06 -6.12
CA ALA A 50 -0.27 7.44 -5.75
C ALA A 50 -1.58 8.21 -5.51
N ASP A 51 -2.58 8.00 -6.36
CA ASP A 51 -3.89 8.61 -6.19
C ASP A 51 -4.55 8.21 -4.86
N ILE A 52 -4.42 6.95 -4.49
CA ILE A 52 -5.01 6.45 -3.25
C ILE A 52 -4.33 7.07 -2.04
N ILE A 53 -3.01 7.12 -2.02
CA ILE A 53 -2.25 7.59 -0.86
C ILE A 53 -2.29 9.10 -0.66
N GLU A 54 -2.75 9.86 -1.65
CA GLU A 54 -2.95 11.30 -1.50
C GLU A 54 -4.08 11.63 -0.52
N ASP A 55 -5.04 10.75 -0.35
CA ASP A 55 -6.16 10.93 0.57
C ASP A 55 -5.85 10.25 1.89
N GLU A 56 -5.49 11.05 2.89
CA GLU A 56 -5.14 10.56 4.22
C GLU A 56 -6.24 9.75 4.87
N ASP A 57 -7.49 10.21 4.75
CA ASP A 57 -8.62 9.52 5.33
C ASP A 57 -8.82 8.15 4.70
N ARG A 58 -8.63 8.07 3.40
CA ARG A 58 -8.73 6.81 2.69
C ARG A 58 -7.61 5.84 3.09
N VAL A 59 -6.40 6.35 3.28
CA VAL A 59 -5.28 5.53 3.75
C VAL A 59 -5.60 4.93 5.10
N LEU A 60 -6.14 5.73 6.02
CA LEU A 60 -6.51 5.26 7.36
C LEU A 60 -7.62 4.20 7.31
N GLU A 61 -8.62 4.41 6.46
CA GLU A 61 -9.67 3.41 6.27
C GLU A 61 -9.12 2.10 5.73
N LEU A 62 -8.31 2.17 4.68
CA LEU A 62 -7.73 0.99 4.05
C LEU A 62 -6.78 0.24 4.99
N ALA A 63 -6.10 0.96 5.86
CA ALA A 63 -5.19 0.33 6.84
C ALA A 63 -5.94 -0.59 7.79
N LYS A 64 -7.23 -0.34 8.04
CA LYS A 64 -8.07 -1.14 8.93
C LYS A 64 -8.78 -2.30 8.24
N VAL A 65 -8.76 -2.34 6.91
CA VAL A 65 -9.42 -3.39 6.15
C VAL A 65 -8.71 -4.72 6.39
N THR A 66 -9.47 -5.75 6.74
CA THR A 66 -8.95 -7.09 6.98
C THR A 66 -9.11 -8.04 5.80
N ASP A 67 -9.98 -7.69 4.86
CA ASP A 67 -10.24 -8.50 3.67
C ASP A 67 -9.14 -8.28 2.63
N ARG A 68 -8.34 -9.30 2.42
CA ARG A 68 -7.23 -9.25 1.47
C ARG A 68 -7.69 -8.98 0.03
N GLU A 69 -8.84 -9.50 -0.35
CA GLU A 69 -9.36 -9.29 -1.70
C GLU A 69 -9.74 -7.83 -1.93
N GLU A 70 -10.25 -7.16 -0.91
CA GLU A 70 -10.56 -5.74 -1.02
C GLU A 70 -9.30 -4.91 -1.19
N ILE A 71 -8.26 -5.18 -0.42
CA ILE A 71 -6.97 -4.52 -0.58
C ILE A 71 -6.40 -4.77 -1.97
N PHE A 72 -6.45 -6.01 -2.42
CA PHE A 72 -6.00 -6.36 -3.76
C PHE A 72 -6.74 -5.56 -4.83
N ARG A 73 -8.07 -5.51 -4.75
CA ARG A 73 -8.88 -4.79 -5.73
C ARG A 73 -8.58 -3.30 -5.77
N VAL A 74 -8.45 -2.69 -4.60
CA VAL A 74 -8.23 -1.24 -4.52
C VAL A 74 -6.88 -0.86 -5.13
N PHE A 75 -5.84 -1.61 -4.79
CA PHE A 75 -4.50 -1.25 -5.22
C PHE A 75 -4.13 -1.76 -6.62
N SER A 76 -4.86 -2.71 -7.17
CA SER A 76 -4.51 -3.33 -8.45
C SER A 76 -5.29 -2.81 -9.66
N LEU A 77 -6.08 -1.79 -9.48
CA LEU A 77 -6.86 -1.23 -10.58
C LEU A 77 -6.03 -0.59 -11.67
#